data_28bbb7f1339f60eccb859314f5a1c5a9
#
_entry.id   28bbb7f1339f60eccb859314f5a1c5a9
#
_cell.length_a   1.000
_cell.length_b   1.000
_cell.length_c   1.000
_cell.angle_alpha   90.00
_cell.angle_beta   90.00
_cell.angle_gamma   90.00
#
_symmetry.space_group_name_H-M   'P 1'
#
loop_
_entity.id
_entity.type
_entity.pdbx_description
1 polymer ?
#
loop_
_entity_poly.entity_id
_entity_poly.type
_entity_poly.pdbx_seq_one_letter_code
_entity_poly.pdbx_strand_id
1 'polypeptide(L)'
;ERSNSNITNMVSADHIGRFPDSNVGDALKRIPGITMQNDQGEARNIVMRGLAPHLNSVTLNGGRIPSAEGDNRNVQMDLIPSDMISMIEVNKTLLPDMEADAIGGSVNLVTKTAPRSQNLSINVGGGYNMIRNRPTINGSLTYGNHFFDEKLGMVVSLSYQNKDYGSDNIEGEWTSKDNNVFLKDFQIRKYDVQRIRRSGSINMDYKFNSSHS
;
A
#
# COMPACT_ATOMS: atom_id res chain seq x y z
N GLU A 1 -6.08 14.83 13.51
CA GLU A 1 -4.64 15.12 13.61
C GLU A 1 -4.30 16.01 14.82
N ARG A 2 -5.00 17.15 15.02
CA ARG A 2 -4.67 18.12 16.08
C ARG A 2 -4.88 17.63 17.51
N SER A 3 -5.66 16.59 17.72
CA SER A 3 -5.96 16.04 19.06
C SER A 3 -5.12 14.80 19.41
N ASN A 4 -4.29 14.31 18.49
CA ASN A 4 -3.46 13.14 18.73
C ASN A 4 -2.24 13.50 19.57
N SER A 5 -1.86 12.62 20.47
CA SER A 5 -0.68 12.77 21.32
C SER A 5 0.65 12.52 20.60
N ASN A 6 0.60 12.02 19.35
CA ASN A 6 1.76 11.71 18.50
C ASN A 6 1.72 12.49 17.18
N ILE A 7 2.84 12.49 16.46
CA ILE A 7 2.94 13.08 15.13
C ILE A 7 2.35 12.09 14.12
N THR A 8 1.08 12.30 13.78
CA THR A 8 0.32 11.45 12.83
C THR A 8 -0.07 12.24 11.61
N ASN A 9 0.13 11.64 10.42
CA ASN A 9 -0.44 12.10 9.16
C ASN A 9 -1.51 11.12 8.71
N MET A 10 -2.66 11.65 8.30
CA MET A 10 -3.78 10.86 7.80
C MET A 10 -4.05 11.21 6.34
N VAL A 11 -4.19 10.20 5.50
CA VAL A 11 -4.60 10.35 4.09
C VAL A 11 -5.89 9.59 3.89
N SER A 12 -6.97 10.31 3.57
CA SER A 12 -8.27 9.71 3.32
C SER A 12 -8.41 9.13 1.91
N ALA A 13 -9.40 8.27 1.71
CA ALA A 13 -9.74 7.69 0.42
C ALA A 13 -9.98 8.74 -0.67
N ASP A 14 -10.58 9.90 -0.32
CA ASP A 14 -10.81 10.99 -1.28
C ASP A 14 -9.50 11.57 -1.83
N HIS A 15 -8.46 11.60 -1.02
CA HIS A 15 -7.13 12.01 -1.47
C HIS A 15 -6.42 10.92 -2.26
N ILE A 16 -6.60 9.64 -1.88
CA ILE A 16 -6.06 8.49 -2.62
C ILE A 16 -6.73 8.39 -3.98
N GLY A 17 -8.06 8.50 -4.04
CA GLY A 17 -8.85 8.32 -5.26
C GLY A 17 -8.73 9.45 -6.30
N ARG A 18 -8.16 10.61 -5.94
CA ARG A 18 -7.93 11.73 -6.89
C ARG A 18 -6.80 11.48 -7.88
N PHE A 19 -5.95 10.51 -7.59
CA PHE A 19 -4.78 10.18 -8.40
C PHE A 19 -4.88 8.74 -8.89
N PRO A 20 -4.32 8.42 -10.05
CA PRO A 20 -4.35 7.07 -10.60
C PRO A 20 -3.39 6.13 -9.87
N ASP A 21 -3.42 6.14 -8.53
CA ASP A 21 -2.60 5.27 -7.71
C ASP A 21 -3.13 3.85 -7.75
N SER A 22 -2.32 2.98 -8.25
CA SER A 22 -2.70 1.58 -8.42
C SER A 22 -2.51 0.73 -7.18
N ASN A 23 -1.67 1.19 -6.28
CA ASN A 23 -1.35 0.52 -5.02
C ASN A 23 -1.14 1.55 -3.90
N VAL A 24 -1.13 1.07 -2.67
CA VAL A 24 -0.97 1.91 -1.48
C VAL A 24 0.40 2.60 -1.45
N GLY A 25 1.44 1.96 -2.00
CA GLY A 25 2.78 2.54 -2.04
C GLY A 25 2.84 3.84 -2.84
N ASP A 26 2.10 3.95 -3.94
CA ASP A 26 2.05 5.17 -4.74
C ASP A 26 1.35 6.31 -3.98
N ALA A 27 0.30 5.99 -3.21
CA ALA A 27 -0.37 6.97 -2.35
C ALA A 27 0.54 7.46 -1.21
N LEU A 28 1.35 6.58 -0.63
CA LEU A 28 2.28 6.89 0.46
C LEU A 28 3.39 7.87 0.06
N LYS A 29 3.81 7.90 -1.20
CA LYS A 29 4.83 8.84 -1.71
C LYS A 29 4.51 10.32 -1.47
N ARG A 30 3.22 10.65 -1.27
CA ARG A 30 2.77 12.04 -1.06
C ARG A 30 2.84 12.48 0.39
N ILE A 31 3.12 11.56 1.31
CA ILE A 31 3.19 11.88 2.74
C ILE A 31 4.59 12.38 3.06
N PRO A 32 4.74 13.59 3.62
CA PRO A 32 6.04 14.12 3.99
C PRO A 32 6.82 13.19 4.92
N GLY A 33 8.10 12.97 4.63
CA GLY A 33 8.98 12.08 5.40
C GLY A 33 8.85 10.58 5.06
N ILE A 34 8.04 10.26 4.04
CA ILE A 34 7.99 8.93 3.45
C ILE A 34 8.63 8.95 2.07
N THR A 35 9.46 7.98 1.82
CA THR A 35 9.96 7.64 0.49
C THR A 35 9.73 6.15 0.22
N MET A 36 9.72 5.77 -1.03
CA MET A 36 9.50 4.39 -1.43
C MET A 36 10.69 3.86 -2.20
N GLN A 37 11.14 2.70 -1.84
CA GLN A 37 12.00 1.93 -2.74
C GLN A 37 11.12 1.36 -3.85
N ASN A 38 11.48 1.65 -5.08
CA ASN A 38 10.79 1.09 -6.24
C ASN A 38 11.48 -0.21 -6.64
N ASP A 39 10.67 -1.18 -7.02
CA ASP A 39 11.10 -2.40 -7.68
C ASP A 39 10.35 -2.53 -9.01
N GLN A 40 11.12 -2.65 -10.09
CA GLN A 40 10.59 -2.78 -11.45
C GLN A 40 9.52 -1.72 -11.80
N GLY A 41 9.72 -0.47 -11.35
CA GLY A 41 8.85 0.66 -11.64
C GLY A 41 7.66 0.86 -10.70
N GLU A 42 7.43 0.00 -9.72
CA GLU A 42 6.37 0.17 -8.71
C GLU A 42 6.93 0.43 -7.31
N ALA A 43 6.18 1.18 -6.50
CA ALA A 43 6.51 1.46 -5.12
C ALA A 43 6.31 0.22 -4.26
N ARG A 44 7.40 -0.38 -3.76
CA ARG A 44 7.38 -1.65 -3.05
C ARG A 44 7.63 -1.52 -1.55
N ASN A 45 8.78 -1.05 -1.15
CA ASN A 45 9.14 -0.97 0.25
C ASN A 45 9.08 0.46 0.77
N ILE A 46 8.52 0.63 1.96
CA ILE A 46 8.42 1.92 2.62
C ILE A 46 9.72 2.27 3.35
N VAL A 47 10.17 3.50 3.16
CA VAL A 47 11.30 4.10 3.88
C VAL A 47 10.79 5.34 4.62
N MET A 48 10.79 5.31 5.94
CA MET A 48 10.34 6.41 6.76
C MET A 48 11.53 7.12 7.38
N ARG A 49 11.59 8.45 7.22
CA ARG A 49 12.67 9.30 7.77
C ARG A 49 14.08 8.82 7.41
N GLY A 50 14.23 8.18 6.23
CA GLY A 50 15.51 7.64 5.77
C GLY A 50 15.92 6.31 6.40
N LEU A 51 15.10 5.71 7.26
CA LEU A 51 15.38 4.43 7.89
C LEU A 51 14.97 3.26 7.00
N ALA A 52 15.74 2.19 7.08
CA ALA A 52 15.56 1.00 6.25
C ALA A 52 14.15 0.38 6.41
N PRO A 53 13.59 -0.25 5.36
CA PRO A 53 12.23 -0.78 5.37
C PRO A 53 11.89 -1.70 6.54
N HIS A 54 12.82 -2.55 6.96
CA HIS A 54 12.63 -3.50 8.08
C HIS A 54 12.51 -2.85 9.46
N LEU A 55 12.78 -1.54 9.56
CA LEU A 55 12.62 -0.74 10.78
C LEU A 55 11.25 -0.03 10.83
N ASN A 56 10.37 -0.28 9.88
CA ASN A 56 9.04 0.28 9.80
C ASN A 56 7.99 -0.82 10.02
N SER A 57 6.90 -0.50 10.71
CA SER A 57 5.76 -1.41 10.88
C SER A 57 4.63 -1.06 9.93
N VAL A 58 3.97 -2.07 9.40
CA VAL A 58 2.75 -1.91 8.58
C VAL A 58 1.67 -2.82 9.12
N THR A 59 0.53 -2.24 9.41
CA THR A 59 -0.65 -2.93 9.93
C THR A 59 -1.86 -2.71 9.03
N LEU A 60 -2.80 -3.64 9.07
CA LEU A 60 -4.12 -3.53 8.44
C LEU A 60 -5.17 -3.59 9.56
N ASN A 61 -5.94 -2.52 9.74
CA ASN A 61 -6.90 -2.37 10.84
C ASN A 61 -6.27 -2.66 12.21
N GLY A 62 -5.01 -2.24 12.41
CA GLY A 62 -4.24 -2.51 13.64
C GLY A 62 -3.62 -3.91 13.71
N GLY A 63 -3.99 -4.85 12.85
CA GLY A 63 -3.39 -6.17 12.77
C GLY A 63 -2.13 -6.19 11.90
N ARG A 64 -1.11 -6.94 12.32
CA ARG A 64 0.16 -7.05 11.59
C ARG A 64 -0.01 -7.78 10.26
N ILE A 65 0.56 -7.25 9.20
CA ILE A 65 0.62 -7.89 7.89
C ILE A 65 1.95 -8.66 7.79
N PRO A 66 1.92 -9.96 7.45
CA PRO A 66 3.15 -10.71 7.19
C PRO A 66 3.81 -10.24 5.90
N SER A 67 5.14 -10.35 5.84
CA SER A 67 5.87 -10.19 4.58
C SER A 67 5.55 -11.32 3.61
N ALA A 68 5.46 -11.02 2.33
CA ALA A 68 5.38 -12.03 1.27
C ALA A 68 6.75 -12.66 0.94
N GLU A 69 7.84 -12.11 1.49
CA GLU A 69 9.20 -12.60 1.34
C GLU A 69 9.66 -13.22 2.67
N GLY A 70 10.08 -14.48 2.63
CA GLY A 70 10.39 -15.26 3.84
C GLY A 70 11.57 -14.73 4.66
N ASP A 71 12.51 -14.06 4.01
CA ASP A 71 13.78 -13.65 4.63
C ASP A 71 13.78 -12.22 5.18
N ASN A 72 12.65 -11.50 5.05
CA ASN A 72 12.56 -10.14 5.54
C ASN A 72 11.20 -9.82 6.16
N ARG A 73 11.12 -8.69 6.87
CA ARG A 73 9.90 -8.23 7.55
C ARG A 73 9.16 -7.13 6.80
N ASN A 74 9.66 -6.80 5.61
CA ASN A 74 9.11 -5.71 4.83
C ASN A 74 7.74 -6.11 4.25
N VAL A 75 6.74 -5.29 4.43
CA VAL A 75 5.46 -5.47 3.77
C VAL A 75 5.54 -4.83 2.38
N GLN A 76 5.25 -5.62 1.36
CA GLN A 76 5.28 -5.18 -0.02
C GLN A 76 4.02 -4.38 -0.35
N MET A 77 4.14 -3.04 -0.41
CA MET A 77 3.04 -2.11 -0.66
C MET A 77 2.44 -2.25 -2.06
N ASP A 78 3.21 -2.75 -3.01
CA ASP A 78 2.76 -3.01 -4.38
C ASP A 78 1.73 -4.15 -4.47
N LEU A 79 1.62 -4.99 -3.44
CA LEU A 79 0.62 -6.05 -3.37
C LEU A 79 -0.75 -5.59 -2.86
N ILE A 80 -0.82 -4.40 -2.23
CA ILE A 80 -2.03 -3.91 -1.59
C ILE A 80 -2.72 -2.89 -2.52
N PRO A 81 -3.93 -3.21 -3.04
CA PRO A 81 -4.67 -2.29 -3.88
C PRO A 81 -5.16 -1.07 -3.09
N SER A 82 -5.03 0.12 -3.67
CA SER A 82 -5.50 1.35 -3.06
C SER A 82 -7.05 1.40 -2.89
N ASP A 83 -7.78 0.73 -3.78
CA ASP A 83 -9.25 0.72 -3.80
C ASP A 83 -9.90 0.09 -2.56
N MET A 84 -9.17 -0.75 -1.82
CA MET A 84 -9.67 -1.42 -0.61
C MET A 84 -9.51 -0.57 0.65
N ILE A 85 -8.71 0.49 0.58
CA ILE A 85 -8.32 1.30 1.73
C ILE A 85 -9.20 2.55 1.80
N SER A 86 -9.70 2.85 2.99
CA SER A 86 -10.44 4.08 3.29
C SER A 86 -9.55 5.19 3.83
N MET A 87 -8.51 4.81 4.57
CA MET A 87 -7.60 5.76 5.20
C MET A 87 -6.23 5.13 5.42
N ILE A 88 -5.20 5.93 5.28
CA ILE A 88 -3.83 5.58 5.65
C ILE A 88 -3.43 6.47 6.81
N GLU A 89 -3.08 5.86 7.93
CA GLU A 89 -2.56 6.54 9.11
C GLU A 89 -1.06 6.31 9.20
N VAL A 90 -0.30 7.37 9.27
CA VAL A 90 1.15 7.32 9.39
C VAL A 90 1.58 7.94 10.69
N ASN A 91 2.10 7.13 11.59
CA ASN A 91 2.64 7.57 12.88
C ASN A 91 4.16 7.66 12.77
N LYS A 92 4.67 8.88 12.90
CA LYS A 92 6.12 9.14 12.83
C LYS A 92 6.79 9.07 14.20
N THR A 93 6.00 9.10 15.26
CA THR A 93 6.45 8.88 16.64
C THR A 93 5.66 7.75 17.25
N LEU A 94 6.34 6.88 17.97
CA LEU A 94 5.69 5.73 18.63
C LEU A 94 5.09 6.14 19.96
N LEU A 95 3.95 5.56 20.26
CA LEU A 95 3.35 5.55 21.59
C LEU A 95 3.70 4.23 22.30
N PRO A 96 3.59 4.15 23.62
CA PRO A 96 3.92 2.94 24.39
C PRO A 96 3.08 1.70 24.05
N ASP A 97 1.90 1.90 23.46
CA ASP A 97 0.97 0.87 22.99
C ASP A 97 1.24 0.38 21.56
N MET A 98 2.21 1.00 20.89
CA MET A 98 2.61 0.62 19.54
C MET A 98 3.76 -0.39 19.54
N GLU A 99 3.96 -1.08 18.42
CA GLU A 99 5.03 -2.06 18.27
C GLU A 99 6.41 -1.39 18.41
N ALA A 100 7.21 -1.90 19.35
CA ALA A 100 8.53 -1.33 19.69
C ALA A 100 9.58 -1.47 18.57
N ASP A 101 9.34 -2.35 17.60
CA ASP A 101 10.24 -2.58 16.47
C ASP A 101 10.04 -1.60 15.30
N ALA A 102 9.03 -0.74 15.38
CA ALA A 102 8.71 0.29 14.38
C ALA A 102 9.55 1.58 14.58
N ILE A 103 10.85 1.46 14.70
CA ILE A 103 11.78 2.59 15.02
C ILE A 103 11.63 3.74 14.01
N GLY A 104 11.42 3.42 12.74
CA GLY A 104 11.19 4.39 11.67
C GLY A 104 9.83 5.05 11.75
N GLY A 105 8.84 4.33 12.23
CA GLY A 105 7.44 4.72 12.33
C GLY A 105 6.51 3.57 11.95
N SER A 106 5.21 3.81 12.05
CA SER A 106 4.19 2.83 11.68
C SER A 106 3.21 3.39 10.65
N VAL A 107 2.73 2.51 9.78
CA VAL A 107 1.65 2.77 8.83
C VAL A 107 0.50 1.83 9.14
N ASN A 108 -0.67 2.38 9.46
CA ASN A 108 -1.89 1.61 9.60
C ASN A 108 -2.79 1.84 8.40
N LEU A 109 -3.10 0.77 7.70
CA LEU A 109 -4.01 0.76 6.56
C LEU A 109 -5.40 0.44 7.09
N VAL A 110 -6.33 1.36 6.96
CA VAL A 110 -7.72 1.18 7.41
C VAL A 110 -8.57 0.83 6.21
N THR A 111 -9.25 -0.31 6.28
CA THR A 111 -10.14 -0.75 5.20
C THR A 111 -11.47 -0.01 5.22
N LYS A 112 -12.20 -0.07 4.11
CA LYS A 112 -13.54 0.54 4.01
C LYS A 112 -14.50 -0.13 5.00
N THR A 113 -15.25 0.67 5.73
CA THR A 113 -16.35 0.26 6.61
C THR A 113 -17.70 0.43 5.93
N ALA A 114 -18.74 -0.21 6.45
CA ALA A 114 -20.08 -0.12 5.88
C ALA A 114 -20.60 1.31 5.91
N PRO A 115 -21.03 1.87 4.75
CA PRO A 115 -21.62 3.21 4.69
C PRO A 115 -23.01 3.17 5.31
N ARG A 116 -23.48 4.31 5.84
CA ARG A 116 -24.81 4.41 6.47
C ARG A 116 -25.98 4.07 5.53
N SER A 117 -25.81 4.27 4.24
CA SER A 117 -26.77 3.92 3.21
C SER A 117 -26.12 3.02 2.16
N GLN A 118 -26.94 2.23 1.46
CA GLN A 118 -26.46 1.42 0.36
C GLN A 118 -25.59 2.23 -0.60
N ASN A 119 -24.40 1.73 -0.87
CA ASN A 119 -23.45 2.35 -1.77
C ASN A 119 -22.86 1.30 -2.72
N LEU A 120 -22.89 1.60 -4.00
CA LEU A 120 -22.22 0.83 -5.05
C LEU A 120 -21.26 1.76 -5.78
N SER A 121 -19.98 1.45 -5.73
CA SER A 121 -18.93 2.17 -6.47
C SER A 121 -18.28 1.23 -7.48
N ILE A 122 -18.27 1.65 -8.73
CA ILE A 122 -17.61 0.94 -9.82
C ILE A 122 -16.60 1.89 -10.45
N ASN A 123 -15.33 1.50 -10.50
CA ASN A 123 -14.29 2.25 -11.16
C ASN A 123 -13.71 1.39 -12.28
N VAL A 124 -13.54 1.97 -13.45
CA VAL A 124 -12.88 1.34 -14.60
C VAL A 124 -11.87 2.34 -15.14
N GLY A 125 -10.66 1.90 -15.31
CA GLY A 125 -9.57 2.71 -15.84
C GLY A 125 -8.79 1.95 -16.90
N GLY A 126 -8.25 2.68 -17.83
CA GLY A 126 -7.35 2.17 -18.84
C GLY A 126 -6.20 3.13 -19.11
N GLY A 127 -5.10 2.59 -19.55
CA GLY A 127 -3.90 3.35 -19.89
C GLY A 127 -3.09 2.63 -20.97
N TYR A 128 -2.02 3.26 -21.37
CA TYR A 128 -1.10 2.69 -22.35
C TYR A 128 0.34 2.93 -21.92
N ASN A 129 1.11 1.86 -21.83
CA ASN A 129 2.53 1.95 -21.51
C ASN A 129 3.32 2.12 -22.80
N MET A 130 3.92 3.29 -23.01
CA MET A 130 4.65 3.63 -24.24
C MET A 130 5.97 2.85 -24.36
N ILE A 131 6.63 2.50 -23.24
CA ILE A 131 7.89 1.76 -23.25
C ILE A 131 7.67 0.34 -23.78
N ARG A 132 6.53 -0.24 -23.40
CA ARG A 132 6.17 -1.62 -23.81
C ARG A 132 5.25 -1.69 -25.01
N ASN A 133 4.67 -0.58 -25.43
CA ASN A 133 3.60 -0.53 -26.44
C ASN A 133 2.44 -1.49 -26.10
N ARG A 134 1.98 -1.46 -24.84
CA ARG A 134 0.94 -2.34 -24.32
C ARG A 134 -0.13 -1.57 -23.55
N PRO A 135 -1.41 -1.96 -23.68
CA PRO A 135 -2.48 -1.39 -22.87
C PRO A 135 -2.38 -1.86 -21.41
N THR A 136 -2.87 -1.05 -20.51
CA THR A 136 -3.09 -1.37 -19.10
C THR A 136 -4.56 -1.22 -18.77
N ILE A 137 -5.11 -2.11 -17.96
CA ILE A 137 -6.51 -2.10 -17.57
C ILE A 137 -6.60 -2.29 -16.06
N ASN A 138 -7.45 -1.53 -15.43
CA ASN A 138 -7.82 -1.70 -14.02
C ASN A 138 -9.32 -1.52 -13.84
N GLY A 139 -9.87 -2.25 -12.88
CA GLY A 139 -11.26 -2.13 -12.49
C GLY A 139 -11.45 -2.48 -11.03
N SER A 140 -12.36 -1.78 -10.37
CA SER A 140 -12.76 -2.10 -8.99
C SER A 140 -14.26 -1.95 -8.81
N LEU A 141 -14.81 -2.78 -7.93
CA LEU A 141 -16.18 -2.76 -7.50
C LEU A 141 -16.19 -2.78 -5.98
N THR A 142 -16.90 -1.84 -5.38
CA THR A 142 -17.15 -1.82 -3.93
C THR A 142 -18.64 -1.71 -3.69
N TYR A 143 -19.19 -2.65 -2.95
CA TYR A 143 -20.59 -2.63 -2.50
C TYR A 143 -20.62 -2.61 -0.98
N GLY A 144 -21.36 -1.69 -0.41
CA GLY A 144 -21.55 -1.57 1.03
C GLY A 144 -23.00 -1.33 1.39
N ASN A 145 -23.48 -1.98 2.44
CA ASN A 145 -24.83 -1.80 2.97
C ASN A 145 -24.92 -2.23 4.44
N HIS A 146 -25.99 -1.81 5.11
CA HIS A 146 -26.42 -2.32 6.40
C HIS A 146 -27.64 -3.22 6.26
N PHE A 147 -27.69 -4.26 7.06
CA PHE A 147 -28.75 -5.26 7.11
C PHE A 147 -29.24 -5.41 8.54
N PHE A 148 -30.42 -5.99 8.73
CA PHE A 148 -31.01 -6.31 10.04
C PHE A 148 -31.15 -5.09 10.95
N ASP A 149 -31.87 -4.05 10.50
CA ASP A 149 -32.08 -2.79 11.23
C ASP A 149 -30.76 -2.13 11.67
N GLU A 150 -29.83 -2.01 10.71
CA GLU A 150 -28.50 -1.43 10.89
C GLU A 150 -27.58 -2.17 11.87
N LYS A 151 -27.91 -3.40 12.21
CA LYS A 151 -27.07 -4.21 13.12
C LYS A 151 -25.88 -4.84 12.43
N LEU A 152 -26.02 -5.25 11.16
CA LEU A 152 -24.94 -5.86 10.38
C LEU A 152 -24.51 -4.91 9.27
N GLY A 153 -23.35 -4.33 9.38
CA GLY A 153 -22.67 -3.64 8.30
C GLY A 153 -21.83 -4.62 7.48
N MET A 154 -21.89 -4.51 6.16
CA MET A 154 -21.06 -5.32 5.26
C MET A 154 -20.54 -4.48 4.11
N VAL A 155 -19.24 -4.63 3.82
CA VAL A 155 -18.60 -4.11 2.61
C VAL A 155 -17.88 -5.22 1.89
N VAL A 156 -18.17 -5.35 0.60
CA VAL A 156 -17.45 -6.24 -0.32
C VAL A 156 -16.72 -5.38 -1.32
N SER A 157 -15.41 -5.60 -1.46
CA SER A 157 -14.58 -4.94 -2.46
C SER A 157 -13.88 -5.98 -3.33
N LEU A 158 -13.94 -5.78 -4.64
CA LEU A 158 -13.26 -6.60 -5.64
C LEU A 158 -12.41 -5.67 -6.51
N SER A 159 -11.19 -6.07 -6.84
CA SER A 159 -10.37 -5.34 -7.78
C SER A 159 -9.63 -6.27 -8.74
N TYR A 160 -9.47 -5.78 -9.96
CA TYR A 160 -8.69 -6.41 -11.03
C TYR A 160 -7.77 -5.39 -11.65
N GLN A 161 -6.53 -5.77 -11.83
CA GLN A 161 -5.54 -4.94 -12.50
C GLN A 161 -4.67 -5.81 -13.40
N ASN A 162 -4.49 -5.38 -14.64
CA ASN A 162 -3.53 -5.94 -15.57
C ASN A 162 -2.66 -4.82 -16.10
N LYS A 163 -1.39 -4.86 -15.76
CA LYS A 163 -0.38 -3.89 -16.19
C LYS A 163 0.74 -4.59 -16.94
N ASP A 164 0.97 -4.13 -18.16
CA ASP A 164 2.19 -4.40 -18.89
C ASP A 164 3.11 -3.19 -18.74
N TYR A 165 4.29 -3.39 -18.20
CA TYR A 165 5.27 -2.34 -18.03
C TYR A 165 6.70 -2.88 -18.17
N GLY A 166 7.65 -1.99 -18.29
CA GLY A 166 9.05 -2.34 -18.41
C GLY A 166 9.95 -1.22 -17.91
N SER A 167 11.18 -1.56 -17.68
CA SER A 167 12.21 -0.60 -17.36
C SER A 167 13.54 -1.02 -17.96
N ASP A 168 14.33 -0.04 -18.34
CA ASP A 168 15.74 -0.23 -18.64
C ASP A 168 16.53 0.06 -17.36
N ASN A 169 17.44 -0.84 -16.99
CA ASN A 169 18.20 -0.74 -15.76
C ASN A 169 19.68 -0.99 -16.03
N ILE A 170 20.53 -0.24 -15.33
CA ILE A 170 21.97 -0.44 -15.30
C ILE A 170 22.36 -0.74 -13.86
N GLU A 171 23.03 -1.85 -13.65
CA GLU A 171 23.45 -2.30 -12.32
C GLU A 171 24.95 -2.57 -12.32
N GLY A 172 25.65 -2.07 -11.30
CA GLY A 172 27.07 -2.27 -11.12
C GLY A 172 27.35 -2.84 -9.73
N GLU A 173 28.02 -3.99 -9.68
CA GLU A 173 28.57 -4.56 -8.44
C GLU A 173 30.02 -4.10 -8.27
N TRP A 174 30.27 -3.41 -7.17
CA TRP A 174 31.58 -2.89 -6.84
C TRP A 174 32.24 -3.74 -5.77
N THR A 175 33.55 -3.93 -5.87
CA THR A 175 34.32 -4.62 -4.86
C THR A 175 35.59 -3.85 -4.54
N SER A 176 36.18 -4.08 -3.37
CA SER A 176 37.41 -3.48 -2.96
C SER A 176 38.50 -4.56 -2.73
N LYS A 177 39.70 -4.33 -3.25
CA LYS A 177 40.86 -5.16 -3.00
C LYS A 177 42.08 -4.26 -2.91
N ASP A 178 42.95 -4.48 -1.92
CA ASP A 178 44.18 -3.72 -1.71
C ASP A 178 43.96 -2.19 -1.68
N ASN A 179 42.90 -1.77 -0.99
CA ASN A 179 42.46 -0.35 -0.88
C ASN A 179 42.01 0.30 -2.19
N ASN A 180 41.82 -0.44 -3.27
CA ASN A 180 41.32 0.03 -4.55
C ASN A 180 39.87 -0.47 -4.75
N VAL A 181 39.00 0.41 -5.21
CA VAL A 181 37.62 0.08 -5.56
C VAL A 181 37.52 -0.10 -7.07
N PHE A 182 36.95 -1.21 -7.52
CA PHE A 182 36.73 -1.50 -8.93
C PHE A 182 35.37 -2.15 -9.19
N LEU A 183 34.91 -1.99 -10.41
CA LEU A 183 33.66 -2.58 -10.87
C LEU A 183 33.90 -4.08 -11.12
N LYS A 184 33.23 -4.93 -10.33
CA LYS A 184 33.33 -6.38 -10.41
C LYS A 184 32.40 -6.94 -11.49
N ASP A 185 31.17 -6.43 -11.56
CA ASP A 185 30.17 -6.85 -12.54
C ASP A 185 29.39 -5.62 -13.03
N PHE A 186 29.09 -5.61 -14.31
CA PHE A 186 28.30 -4.56 -14.96
C PHE A 186 27.21 -5.18 -15.81
N GLN A 187 25.97 -4.87 -15.50
CA GLN A 187 24.80 -5.45 -16.16
C GLN A 187 23.93 -4.36 -16.77
N ILE A 188 23.58 -4.53 -18.03
CA ILE A 188 22.53 -3.76 -18.69
C ILE A 188 21.34 -4.69 -18.80
N ARG A 189 20.25 -4.32 -18.14
CA ARG A 189 19.03 -5.15 -18.05
C ARG A 189 17.86 -4.43 -18.68
N LYS A 190 17.08 -5.16 -19.44
CA LYS A 190 15.77 -4.75 -19.92
C LYS A 190 14.71 -5.63 -19.28
N TYR A 191 13.83 -5.01 -18.51
CA TYR A 191 12.70 -5.71 -17.90
C TYR A 191 11.45 -5.54 -18.73
N ASP A 192 10.85 -6.66 -19.05
CA ASP A 192 9.55 -6.77 -19.68
C ASP A 192 8.63 -7.52 -18.71
N VAL A 193 7.71 -6.79 -18.05
CA VAL A 193 6.93 -7.31 -16.93
C VAL A 193 5.45 -7.15 -17.21
N GLN A 194 4.71 -8.27 -17.10
CA GLN A 194 3.26 -8.23 -16.97
C GLN A 194 2.87 -8.58 -15.55
N ARG A 195 2.08 -7.73 -14.93
CA ARG A 195 1.60 -7.93 -13.56
C ARG A 195 0.09 -7.91 -13.51
N ILE A 196 -0.49 -9.06 -13.17
CA ILE A 196 -1.92 -9.23 -13.00
C ILE A 196 -2.20 -9.36 -11.51
N ARG A 197 -3.05 -8.47 -10.98
CA ARG A 197 -3.52 -8.51 -9.59
C ARG A 197 -5.02 -8.74 -9.57
N ARG A 198 -5.45 -9.61 -8.69
CA ARG A 198 -6.85 -9.87 -8.38
C ARG A 198 -6.98 -9.84 -6.87
N SER A 199 -7.85 -8.99 -6.37
CA SER A 199 -8.02 -8.83 -4.92
C SER A 199 -9.49 -8.82 -4.58
N GLY A 200 -9.81 -9.39 -3.42
CA GLY A 200 -11.14 -9.37 -2.84
C GLY A 200 -11.06 -9.18 -1.34
N SER A 201 -11.95 -8.39 -0.77
CA SER A 201 -12.12 -8.26 0.67
C SER A 201 -13.58 -8.22 1.05
N ILE A 202 -13.87 -8.77 2.22
CA ILE A 202 -15.17 -8.69 2.87
C ILE A 202 -14.93 -8.18 4.28
N ASN A 203 -15.51 -7.03 4.61
CA ASN A 203 -15.50 -6.47 5.95
C ASN A 203 -16.90 -6.53 6.51
N MET A 204 -17.04 -6.98 7.75
CA MET A 204 -18.31 -7.09 8.45
C MET A 204 -18.14 -6.49 9.83
N ASP A 205 -19.13 -5.71 10.24
CA ASP A 205 -19.28 -5.18 11.58
C ASP A 205 -20.67 -5.52 12.10
N TYR A 206 -20.76 -5.96 13.35
CA TYR A 206 -22.01 -6.31 13.97
C TYR A 206 -22.19 -5.63 15.32
N LYS A 207 -23.28 -4.87 15.44
CA LYS A 207 -23.67 -4.19 16.68
C LYS A 207 -24.56 -5.08 17.54
N PHE A 208 -24.02 -5.59 18.65
CA PHE A 208 -24.79 -6.40 19.59
C PHE A 208 -25.78 -5.57 20.40
N ASN A 209 -25.38 -4.36 20.82
CA ASN A 209 -26.23 -3.39 21.51
C ASN A 209 -25.67 -1.97 21.28
N SER A 210 -26.32 -0.93 21.84
CA SER A 210 -25.89 0.47 21.69
C SER A 210 -24.51 0.80 22.26
N SER A 211 -23.93 -0.08 23.06
CA SER A 211 -22.64 0.14 23.76
C SER A 211 -21.50 -0.73 23.24
N HIS A 212 -21.79 -1.76 22.42
CA HIS A 212 -20.80 -2.69 21.89
C HIS A 212 -21.03 -2.96 20.40
N SER A 213 -20.00 -2.74 19.60
CA SER A 213 -19.95 -3.09 18.16
C SER A 213 -18.69 -3.88 17.87
#